data_537d034eb9ca223623c7d4e0ac2f9e1e
#
_entry.id   537d034eb9ca223623c7d4e0ac2f9e1e
#
_cell.length_a   1.000
_cell.length_b   1.000
_cell.length_c   1.000
_cell.angle_alpha   90.00
_cell.angle_beta   90.00
_cell.angle_gamma   90.00
#
_symmetry.space_group_name_H-M   'P 1'
#
loop_
_entity.id
_entity.type
_entity.pdbx_description
1 polymer ?
#
loop_
_entity_poly.entity_id
_entity_poly.type
_entity_poly.pdbx_seq_one_letter_code
_entity_poly.pdbx_strand_id
1 'polypeptide(L)'
;GGRVLEPSIGSGIFLGMLPASLRKSTAFYGTELDTITGGLAQQLYPTAAIKVMGFQDYSLQDGFFKVAIGNPPFANIKITDLDRKHLSGLSLHNYFFAKSLDALEPNGVLAMVVTSRLLDSADQKTRNYLFANAELLMAVRLPNNAFKENANTDVTTDIIFLRKRSEAERTNGITNDFDYRGVGKFTDKNGDVVPLNNYFIKNPDHMLGEFGNFGSMYARGADWIETALVAPKGQNTLDLLNKVLDKLPTGVITPRNKSDVLIVESMVKNIPDVKVGSMFEQDGNIYERTPDSMGDRQAVAVELPSQKAIERVKGLIGLRTLLSDVRQMQLSSNTDETVLEQLRAELNKTYDQFVKEHGHINSDAN
;
A
#
# COMPACT_ATOMS: atom_id res chain seq x y z
N GLY A 1 1.18 12.35 -12.10
CA GLY A 1 0.34 12.24 -10.92
C GLY A 1 -0.24 10.86 -10.76
N GLY A 2 -0.99 10.65 -9.72
CA GLY A 2 -1.62 9.37 -9.41
C GLY A 2 -1.57 9.10 -7.91
N ARG A 3 -1.94 7.88 -7.49
CA ARG A 3 -1.91 7.48 -6.08
C ARG A 3 -0.54 6.91 -5.74
N VAL A 4 0.05 7.42 -4.68
CA VAL A 4 1.37 7.01 -4.18
C VAL A 4 1.23 6.47 -2.77
N LEU A 5 1.82 5.32 -2.50
CA LEU A 5 1.89 4.68 -1.19
C LEU A 5 3.29 4.83 -0.60
N GLU A 6 3.37 5.27 0.66
CA GLU A 6 4.58 5.21 1.49
C GLU A 6 4.27 4.42 2.78
N PRO A 7 4.64 3.14 2.87
CA PRO A 7 4.19 2.25 3.94
C PRO A 7 4.86 2.49 5.30
N SER A 8 5.87 3.33 5.36
CA SER A 8 6.58 3.76 6.59
C SER A 8 7.00 5.21 6.41
N ILE A 9 6.02 6.12 6.51
CA ILE A 9 6.17 7.51 6.06
C ILE A 9 7.14 8.33 6.94
N GLY A 10 7.35 7.93 8.18
CA GLY A 10 8.12 8.74 9.12
C GLY A 10 7.56 10.15 9.23
N SER A 11 8.43 11.14 9.15
CA SER A 11 8.02 12.56 9.10
C SER A 11 7.58 13.04 7.70
N GLY A 12 7.49 12.16 6.69
CA GLY A 12 7.02 12.50 5.35
C GLY A 12 8.10 13.07 4.42
N ILE A 13 9.35 12.60 4.54
CA ILE A 13 10.47 13.12 3.75
C ILE A 13 10.22 12.95 2.25
N PHE A 14 9.81 11.77 1.78
CA PHE A 14 9.55 11.55 0.35
C PHE A 14 8.41 12.44 -0.16
N LEU A 15 7.36 12.64 0.65
CA LEU A 15 6.28 13.56 0.31
C LEU A 15 6.77 15.01 0.25
N GLY A 16 7.62 15.42 1.20
CA GLY A 16 8.22 16.76 1.22
C GLY A 16 9.12 17.04 0.02
N MET A 17 9.82 16.04 -0.46
CA MET A 17 10.72 16.12 -1.63
C MET A 17 9.99 16.02 -2.98
N LEU A 18 8.69 15.71 -2.98
CA LEU A 18 7.93 15.61 -4.23
C LEU A 18 7.96 16.94 -4.99
N PRO A 19 8.36 16.94 -6.29
CA PRO A 19 8.40 18.16 -7.08
C PRO A 19 7.06 18.89 -7.12
N ALA A 20 7.07 20.21 -7.02
CA ALA A 20 5.85 21.04 -6.97
C ALA A 20 4.91 20.81 -8.17
N SER A 21 5.46 20.49 -9.33
CA SER A 21 4.70 20.13 -10.54
C SER A 21 3.87 18.86 -10.39
N LEU A 22 4.29 17.94 -9.52
CA LEU A 22 3.60 16.66 -9.28
C LEU A 22 2.65 16.71 -8.07
N ARG A 23 2.87 17.61 -7.11
CA ARG A 23 2.06 17.67 -5.87
C ARG A 23 0.56 17.79 -6.13
N LYS A 24 0.16 18.67 -7.07
CA LYS A 24 -1.26 18.92 -7.39
C LYS A 24 -1.98 17.73 -8.02
N SER A 25 -1.24 16.82 -8.64
CA SER A 25 -1.76 15.66 -9.37
C SER A 25 -1.51 14.33 -8.64
N THR A 26 -0.94 14.37 -7.43
CA THR A 26 -0.58 13.19 -6.65
C THR A 26 -1.40 13.12 -5.37
N ALA A 27 -2.14 12.03 -5.20
CA ALA A 27 -2.76 11.66 -3.94
C ALA A 27 -1.79 10.76 -3.16
N PHE A 28 -1.38 11.21 -1.98
CA PHE A 28 -0.38 10.54 -1.17
C PHE A 28 -1.03 9.82 0.00
N TYR A 29 -0.65 8.57 0.21
CA TYR A 29 -1.14 7.68 1.25
C TYR A 29 0.05 7.11 2.02
N GLY A 30 -0.05 7.03 3.33
CA GLY A 30 1.04 6.48 4.13
C GLY A 30 0.61 5.95 5.48
N THR A 31 1.46 5.11 6.08
CA THR A 31 1.33 4.68 7.47
C THR A 31 2.59 4.99 8.24
N GLU A 32 2.41 5.27 9.53
CA GLU A 32 3.50 5.38 10.50
C GLU A 32 3.06 4.73 11.81
N LEU A 33 3.92 3.87 12.35
CA LEU A 33 3.64 3.17 13.60
C LEU A 33 3.82 4.07 14.82
N ASP A 34 4.85 4.92 14.81
CA ASP A 34 5.12 5.85 15.89
C ASP A 34 4.10 6.98 15.93
N THR A 35 3.42 7.12 17.04
CA THR A 35 2.31 8.07 17.21
C THR A 35 2.74 9.53 17.16
N ILE A 36 3.95 9.84 17.61
CA ILE A 36 4.49 11.21 17.62
C ILE A 36 4.89 11.59 16.20
N THR A 37 5.68 10.76 15.54
CA THR A 37 6.17 10.99 14.18
C THR A 37 5.02 11.00 13.18
N GLY A 38 4.08 10.05 13.29
CA GLY A 38 2.90 9.99 12.44
C GLY A 38 1.96 11.19 12.64
N GLY A 39 1.75 11.62 13.89
CA GLY A 39 1.00 12.83 14.21
C GLY A 39 1.64 14.09 13.65
N LEU A 40 2.97 14.19 13.68
CA LEU A 40 3.71 15.29 13.07
C LEU A 40 3.53 15.27 11.53
N ALA A 41 3.65 14.12 10.89
CA ALA A 41 3.45 13.98 9.45
C ALA A 41 2.03 14.40 9.02
N GLN A 42 1.00 14.02 9.79
CA GLN A 42 -0.38 14.45 9.53
C GLN A 42 -0.55 15.98 9.60
N GLN A 43 0.13 16.64 10.52
CA GLN A 43 0.09 18.10 10.64
C GLN A 43 0.86 18.82 9.53
N LEU A 44 2.02 18.27 9.13
CA LEU A 44 2.84 18.83 8.05
C LEU A 44 2.18 18.65 6.67
N TYR A 45 1.42 17.58 6.50
CA TYR A 45 0.81 17.22 5.20
C TYR A 45 -0.67 16.92 5.32
N PRO A 46 -1.51 17.91 5.65
CA PRO A 46 -2.94 17.70 5.93
C PRO A 46 -3.76 17.22 4.72
N THR A 47 -3.21 17.29 3.50
CA THR A 47 -3.84 16.78 2.28
C THR A 47 -3.47 15.33 1.96
N ALA A 48 -2.53 14.75 2.70
CA ALA A 48 -2.14 13.35 2.54
C ALA A 48 -2.98 12.45 3.46
N ALA A 49 -3.33 11.27 2.97
CA ALA A 49 -4.05 10.26 3.74
C ALA A 49 -3.06 9.45 4.60
N ILE A 50 -2.63 10.01 5.73
CA ILE A 50 -1.66 9.39 6.64
C ILE A 50 -2.41 8.72 7.79
N LYS A 51 -2.15 7.43 8.02
CA LYS A 51 -2.70 6.65 9.14
C LYS A 51 -1.60 6.33 10.16
N VAL A 52 -1.90 6.56 11.44
CA VAL A 52 -1.00 6.23 12.55
C VAL A 52 -1.33 4.82 13.02
N MET A 53 -0.70 3.84 12.41
CA MET A 53 -0.91 2.41 12.66
C MET A 53 0.19 1.56 12.06
N GLY A 54 0.27 0.28 12.47
CA GLY A 54 1.14 -0.69 11.82
C GLY A 54 0.72 -0.96 10.38
N PHE A 55 1.69 -1.17 9.49
CA PHE A 55 1.38 -1.44 8.08
C PHE A 55 0.61 -2.75 7.90
N GLN A 56 0.76 -3.74 8.80
CA GLN A 56 -0.02 -4.97 8.80
C GLN A 56 -1.51 -4.74 9.07
N ASP A 57 -1.85 -3.69 9.82
CA ASP A 57 -3.22 -3.37 10.20
C ASP A 57 -3.89 -2.44 9.18
N TYR A 58 -3.13 -1.93 8.20
CA TYR A 58 -3.64 -1.09 7.14
C TYR A 58 -4.24 -1.94 6.02
N SER A 59 -5.56 -1.98 5.94
CA SER A 59 -6.27 -2.68 4.87
C SER A 59 -6.10 -1.95 3.55
N LEU A 60 -5.36 -2.57 2.62
CA LEU A 60 -5.04 -2.03 1.30
C LEU A 60 -5.85 -2.74 0.22
N GLN A 61 -6.41 -1.97 -0.69
CA GLN A 61 -7.02 -2.49 -1.91
C GLN A 61 -5.93 -2.88 -2.92
N ASP A 62 -6.05 -4.07 -3.52
CA ASP A 62 -5.18 -4.51 -4.61
C ASP A 62 -5.40 -3.64 -5.86
N GLY A 63 -4.32 -3.37 -6.58
CA GLY A 63 -4.42 -2.61 -7.82
C GLY A 63 -4.76 -1.13 -7.65
N PHE A 64 -4.62 -0.56 -6.45
CA PHE A 64 -5.03 0.81 -6.18
C PHE A 64 -3.94 1.84 -6.43
N PHE A 65 -2.69 1.55 -6.14
CA PHE A 65 -1.58 2.51 -6.22
C PHE A 65 -0.82 2.43 -7.53
N LYS A 66 -0.41 3.56 -8.02
CA LYS A 66 0.47 3.68 -9.18
C LYS A 66 1.94 3.56 -8.83
N VAL A 67 2.32 4.06 -7.67
CA VAL A 67 3.68 4.02 -7.15
C VAL A 67 3.65 3.64 -5.68
N ALA A 68 4.57 2.80 -5.26
CA ALA A 68 4.94 2.60 -3.87
C ALA A 68 6.40 2.99 -3.68
N ILE A 69 6.66 3.87 -2.71
CA ILE A 69 8.01 4.39 -2.43
C ILE A 69 8.26 4.35 -0.94
N GLY A 70 9.50 4.11 -0.51
CA GLY A 70 9.79 4.18 0.91
C GLY A 70 11.12 3.59 1.32
N ASN A 71 11.40 3.74 2.61
CA ASN A 71 12.51 3.11 3.30
C ASN A 71 11.95 2.32 4.50
N PRO A 72 11.50 1.07 4.30
CA PRO A 72 10.91 0.25 5.36
C PRO A 72 11.89 0.03 6.52
N PRO A 73 11.38 -0.15 7.75
CA PRO A 73 12.24 -0.41 8.90
C PRO A 73 12.99 -1.74 8.77
N PHE A 74 14.25 -1.76 9.21
CA PHE A 74 15.11 -2.93 9.19
C PHE A 74 15.09 -3.60 10.57
N ALA A 75 14.33 -4.68 10.72
CA ALA A 75 14.31 -5.47 11.95
C ALA A 75 14.16 -6.96 11.64
N ASN A 76 14.75 -7.78 12.50
CA ASN A 76 14.65 -9.24 12.37
C ASN A 76 13.41 -9.77 13.09
N ILE A 77 12.25 -9.30 12.67
CA ILE A 77 10.94 -9.76 13.15
C ILE A 77 10.13 -10.30 12.00
N LYS A 78 9.27 -11.27 12.27
CA LYS A 78 8.30 -11.81 11.32
C LYS A 78 6.95 -11.16 11.55
N ILE A 79 6.27 -10.81 10.47
CA ILE A 79 4.95 -10.17 10.53
C ILE A 79 3.86 -11.21 10.34
N THR A 80 2.77 -11.05 11.10
CA THR A 80 1.51 -11.76 10.89
C THR A 80 0.51 -10.76 10.34
N ASP A 81 -0.05 -11.05 9.17
CA ASP A 81 -1.11 -10.26 8.54
C ASP A 81 -2.36 -11.15 8.45
N LEU A 82 -3.44 -10.73 9.09
CA LEU A 82 -4.69 -11.50 9.15
C LEU A 82 -5.47 -11.39 7.84
N ASP A 83 -5.34 -10.27 7.13
CA ASP A 83 -6.01 -10.02 5.85
C ASP A 83 -5.25 -10.69 4.71
N ARG A 84 -3.89 -10.67 4.77
CA ARG A 84 -3.00 -11.20 3.72
C ARG A 84 -2.18 -12.38 4.23
N LYS A 85 -2.87 -13.48 4.54
CA LYS A 85 -2.27 -14.69 5.14
C LYS A 85 -1.09 -15.24 4.34
N HIS A 86 -1.10 -15.08 3.00
CA HIS A 86 -0.02 -15.51 2.12
C HIS A 86 1.31 -14.75 2.34
N LEU A 87 1.26 -13.56 2.96
CA LEU A 87 2.41 -12.76 3.32
C LEU A 87 2.88 -12.99 4.77
N SER A 88 2.10 -13.71 5.58
CA SER A 88 2.45 -13.97 6.97
C SER A 88 3.72 -14.80 7.09
N GLY A 89 4.55 -14.45 8.08
CA GLY A 89 5.83 -15.12 8.35
C GLY A 89 7.00 -14.59 7.53
N LEU A 90 6.80 -13.63 6.63
CA LEU A 90 7.90 -12.89 6.01
C LEU A 90 8.61 -12.01 7.03
N SER A 91 9.92 -11.78 6.84
CA SER A 91 10.64 -10.76 7.60
C SER A 91 10.07 -9.37 7.32
N LEU A 92 10.24 -8.45 8.26
CA LEU A 92 9.62 -7.13 8.23
C LEU A 92 9.77 -6.43 6.87
N HIS A 93 11.00 -6.23 6.40
CA HIS A 93 11.24 -5.55 5.11
C HIS A 93 10.70 -6.32 3.90
N ASN A 94 10.80 -7.66 3.90
CA ASN A 94 10.23 -8.50 2.83
C ASN A 94 8.71 -8.40 2.78
N TYR A 95 8.07 -8.31 3.94
CA TYR A 95 6.64 -8.10 4.06
C TYR A 95 6.21 -6.76 3.48
N PHE A 96 6.93 -5.67 3.79
CA PHE A 96 6.64 -4.35 3.24
C PHE A 96 6.72 -4.33 1.72
N PHE A 97 7.74 -4.98 1.14
CA PHE A 97 7.86 -5.14 -0.31
C PHE A 97 6.66 -5.89 -0.91
N ALA A 98 6.34 -7.06 -0.37
CA ALA A 98 5.30 -7.91 -0.92
C ALA A 98 3.91 -7.27 -0.80
N LYS A 99 3.56 -6.69 0.36
CA LYS A 99 2.26 -6.01 0.56
C LYS A 99 2.12 -4.77 -0.30
N SER A 100 3.18 -3.99 -0.44
CA SER A 100 3.16 -2.82 -1.32
C SER A 100 3.02 -3.21 -2.79
N LEU A 101 3.67 -4.30 -3.21
CA LEU A 101 3.54 -4.82 -4.57
C LEU A 101 2.10 -5.28 -4.86
N ASP A 102 1.44 -5.96 -3.91
CA ASP A 102 0.04 -6.37 -4.07
C ASP A 102 -0.89 -5.16 -4.29
N ALA A 103 -0.64 -4.09 -3.56
CA ALA A 103 -1.43 -2.87 -3.63
C ALA A 103 -1.23 -2.05 -4.91
N LEU A 104 -0.18 -2.32 -5.70
CA LEU A 104 0.06 -1.62 -6.97
C LEU A 104 -0.91 -2.04 -8.07
N GLU A 105 -1.30 -1.11 -8.92
CA GLU A 105 -1.99 -1.40 -10.19
C GLU A 105 -1.05 -2.13 -11.18
N PRO A 106 -1.56 -2.84 -12.18
CA PRO A 106 -0.72 -3.36 -13.26
C PRO A 106 0.15 -2.26 -13.89
N ASN A 107 1.42 -2.54 -14.11
CA ASN A 107 2.46 -1.58 -14.52
C ASN A 107 2.78 -0.49 -13.48
N GLY A 108 2.23 -0.56 -12.28
CA GLY A 108 2.65 0.28 -11.17
C GLY A 108 4.10 -0.02 -10.75
N VAL A 109 4.78 0.97 -10.20
CA VAL A 109 6.20 0.89 -9.85
C VAL A 109 6.41 0.94 -8.35
N LEU A 110 7.21 0.02 -7.84
CA LEU A 110 7.74 0.03 -6.48
C LEU A 110 9.19 0.50 -6.52
N ALA A 111 9.53 1.48 -5.69
CA ALA A 111 10.89 1.98 -5.49
C ALA A 111 11.20 2.06 -4.00
N MET A 112 11.96 1.10 -3.47
CA MET A 112 12.21 1.02 -2.03
C MET A 112 13.66 0.69 -1.70
N VAL A 113 14.09 1.20 -0.54
CA VAL A 113 15.37 0.83 0.07
C VAL A 113 15.18 -0.44 0.90
N VAL A 114 16.15 -1.34 0.84
CA VAL A 114 16.13 -2.60 1.59
C VAL A 114 17.55 -3.02 1.95
N THR A 115 17.72 -3.91 2.90
CA THR A 115 19.03 -4.54 3.15
C THR A 115 19.42 -5.45 1.99
N SER A 116 20.72 -5.57 1.70
CA SER A 116 21.25 -6.49 0.67
C SER A 116 20.76 -7.93 0.80
N ARG A 117 20.32 -8.33 1.98
CA ARG A 117 19.78 -9.67 2.26
C ARG A 117 18.54 -10.04 1.44
N LEU A 118 17.72 -9.08 0.98
CA LEU A 118 16.59 -9.42 0.12
C LEU A 118 17.05 -10.10 -1.16
N LEU A 119 18.10 -9.59 -1.79
CA LEU A 119 18.64 -10.14 -3.03
C LEU A 119 19.65 -11.28 -2.79
N ASP A 120 20.50 -11.20 -1.75
CA ASP A 120 21.61 -12.14 -1.53
C ASP A 120 21.29 -13.32 -0.60
N SER A 121 20.13 -13.36 0.06
CA SER A 121 19.77 -14.47 0.94
C SER A 121 19.73 -15.80 0.20
N ALA A 122 20.20 -16.88 0.85
CA ALA A 122 20.04 -18.24 0.33
C ALA A 122 18.56 -18.64 0.22
N ASP A 123 17.69 -18.15 1.11
CA ASP A 123 16.24 -18.33 1.03
C ASP A 123 15.67 -17.50 -0.13
N GLN A 124 15.07 -18.18 -1.10
CA GLN A 124 14.50 -17.58 -2.31
C GLN A 124 12.99 -17.31 -2.20
N LYS A 125 12.34 -17.62 -1.08
CA LYS A 125 10.88 -17.55 -0.95
C LYS A 125 10.34 -16.17 -1.37
N THR A 126 10.89 -15.10 -0.82
CA THR A 126 10.48 -13.73 -1.15
C THR A 126 10.79 -13.39 -2.60
N ARG A 127 12.00 -13.71 -3.10
CA ARG A 127 12.37 -13.43 -4.50
C ARG A 127 11.49 -14.20 -5.49
N ASN A 128 11.11 -15.43 -5.18
CA ASN A 128 10.18 -16.20 -6.02
C ASN A 128 8.81 -15.51 -6.10
N TYR A 129 8.31 -15.00 -4.97
CA TYR A 129 7.08 -14.24 -4.93
C TYR A 129 7.17 -12.94 -5.75
N LEU A 130 8.24 -12.17 -5.53
CA LEU A 130 8.47 -10.91 -6.26
C LEU A 130 8.63 -11.17 -7.76
N PHE A 131 9.40 -12.17 -8.17
CA PHE A 131 9.62 -12.52 -9.58
C PHE A 131 8.35 -12.95 -10.29
N ALA A 132 7.49 -13.72 -9.62
CA ALA A 132 6.20 -14.12 -10.19
C ALA A 132 5.27 -12.91 -10.44
N ASN A 133 5.37 -11.86 -9.63
CA ASN A 133 4.45 -10.72 -9.63
C ASN A 133 5.05 -9.43 -10.19
N ALA A 134 6.37 -9.34 -10.35
CA ALA A 134 7.05 -8.13 -10.79
C ALA A 134 8.29 -8.40 -11.65
N GLU A 135 8.57 -7.47 -12.54
CA GLU A 135 9.82 -7.33 -13.28
C GLU A 135 10.79 -6.47 -12.48
N LEU A 136 12.06 -6.88 -12.41
CA LEU A 136 13.12 -6.04 -11.86
C LEU A 136 13.60 -5.05 -12.94
N LEU A 137 13.27 -3.78 -12.74
CA LEU A 137 13.73 -2.72 -13.63
C LEU A 137 15.19 -2.37 -13.37
N MET A 138 15.54 -2.23 -12.08
CA MET A 138 16.88 -1.90 -11.62
C MET A 138 17.04 -2.23 -10.14
N ALA A 139 18.27 -2.60 -9.76
CA ALA A 139 18.71 -2.57 -8.37
C ALA A 139 20.04 -1.82 -8.29
N VAL A 140 20.22 -0.99 -7.28
CA VAL A 140 21.46 -0.24 -7.03
C VAL A 140 21.92 -0.54 -5.61
N ARG A 141 23.14 -1.08 -5.48
CA ARG A 141 23.74 -1.36 -4.16
C ARG A 141 24.53 -0.17 -3.66
N LEU A 142 24.12 0.31 -2.50
CA LEU A 142 24.76 1.43 -1.83
C LEU A 142 25.90 0.96 -0.91
N PRO A 143 26.94 1.76 -0.70
CA PRO A 143 27.96 1.46 0.29
C PRO A 143 27.38 1.51 1.71
N ASN A 144 28.01 0.79 2.62
CA ASN A 144 27.55 0.62 4.00
C ASN A 144 27.41 1.93 4.79
N ASN A 145 28.13 2.96 4.41
CA ASN A 145 28.09 4.29 5.05
C ASN A 145 27.04 5.24 4.44
N ALA A 146 26.25 4.80 3.46
CA ALA A 146 25.29 5.66 2.79
C ALA A 146 24.24 6.29 3.74
N PHE A 147 23.93 5.62 4.86
CA PHE A 147 22.97 6.09 5.88
C PHE A 147 23.63 6.40 7.22
N LYS A 148 24.96 6.45 7.29
CA LYS A 148 25.69 6.65 8.55
C LYS A 148 25.37 7.98 9.21
N GLU A 149 25.31 9.05 8.44
CA GLU A 149 25.03 10.40 8.95
C GLU A 149 23.56 10.57 9.41
N ASN A 150 22.63 9.88 8.78
CA ASN A 150 21.19 10.05 9.01
C ASN A 150 20.58 9.02 9.96
N ALA A 151 21.12 7.79 9.99
CA ALA A 151 20.55 6.68 10.76
C ALA A 151 21.56 5.99 11.68
N ASN A 152 22.80 6.47 11.73
CA ASN A 152 23.90 5.89 12.52
C ASN A 152 24.06 4.37 12.32
N THR A 153 23.86 3.91 11.07
CA THR A 153 23.81 2.51 10.69
C THR A 153 24.82 2.22 9.59
N ASP A 154 25.72 1.24 9.83
CA ASP A 154 26.66 0.73 8.83
C ASP A 154 26.11 -0.54 8.19
N VAL A 155 25.13 -0.43 7.31
CA VAL A 155 24.47 -1.55 6.62
C VAL A 155 24.51 -1.35 5.11
N THR A 156 24.96 -2.37 4.38
CA THR A 156 24.86 -2.40 2.92
C THR A 156 23.39 -2.55 2.51
N THR A 157 22.90 -1.61 1.73
CA THR A 157 21.50 -1.54 1.30
C THR A 157 21.39 -1.52 -0.22
N ASP A 158 20.24 -1.94 -0.70
CA ASP A 158 19.87 -1.87 -2.12
C ASP A 158 18.69 -0.92 -2.30
N ILE A 159 18.71 -0.09 -3.35
CA ILE A 159 17.53 0.58 -3.87
C ILE A 159 17.00 -0.33 -4.98
N ILE A 160 15.75 -0.79 -4.85
CA ILE A 160 15.16 -1.73 -5.79
C ILE A 160 13.98 -1.09 -6.48
N PHE A 161 13.96 -1.18 -7.82
CA PHE A 161 12.87 -0.72 -8.67
C PHE A 161 12.19 -1.93 -9.32
N LEU A 162 10.92 -2.14 -8.99
CA LEU A 162 10.09 -3.22 -9.56
C LEU A 162 8.90 -2.62 -10.31
N ARG A 163 8.54 -3.22 -11.44
CA ARG A 163 7.27 -2.98 -12.13
C ARG A 163 6.33 -4.15 -11.87
N LYS A 164 5.13 -3.87 -11.37
CA LYS A 164 4.11 -4.91 -11.21
C LYS A 164 3.68 -5.45 -12.57
N ARG A 165 3.67 -6.77 -12.72
CA ARG A 165 3.20 -7.45 -13.91
C ARG A 165 1.69 -7.31 -14.06
N SER A 166 1.23 -7.19 -15.29
CA SER A 166 -0.16 -7.38 -15.63
C SER A 166 -0.59 -8.85 -15.43
N GLU A 167 -1.88 -9.09 -15.36
CA GLU A 167 -2.42 -10.46 -15.29
C GLU A 167 -2.05 -11.27 -16.53
N ALA A 168 -2.07 -10.66 -17.70
CA ALA A 168 -1.66 -11.31 -18.95
C ALA A 168 -0.19 -11.77 -18.91
N GLU A 169 0.74 -10.95 -18.41
CA GLU A 169 2.15 -11.33 -18.27
C GLU A 169 2.35 -12.48 -17.28
N ARG A 170 1.57 -12.52 -16.19
CA ARG A 170 1.62 -13.61 -15.21
C ARG A 170 1.07 -14.93 -15.77
N THR A 171 0.04 -14.87 -16.60
CA THR A 171 -0.65 -16.03 -17.17
C THR A 171 0.09 -16.61 -18.37
N ASN A 172 0.60 -15.74 -19.26
CA ASN A 172 1.27 -16.16 -20.51
C ASN A 172 2.73 -16.62 -20.31
N GLY A 173 3.23 -16.50 -19.09
CA GLY A 173 4.61 -16.84 -18.73
C GLY A 173 5.58 -15.66 -18.89
N ILE A 174 6.67 -15.75 -18.12
CA ILE A 174 7.72 -14.72 -18.04
C ILE A 174 8.80 -15.12 -19.05
N THR A 175 8.86 -14.45 -20.21
CA THR A 175 9.69 -14.93 -21.33
C THR A 175 11.03 -14.23 -21.49
N ASN A 176 11.16 -12.95 -21.16
CA ASN A 176 12.37 -12.17 -21.50
C ASN A 176 13.00 -11.41 -20.32
N ASP A 177 12.48 -11.58 -19.10
CA ASP A 177 12.96 -10.84 -17.97
C ASP A 177 14.22 -11.47 -17.37
N PHE A 178 15.06 -10.63 -16.79
CA PHE A 178 16.21 -11.09 -16.05
C PHE A 178 15.75 -11.85 -14.78
N ASP A 179 16.20 -13.11 -14.65
CA ASP A 179 15.94 -13.91 -13.46
C ASP A 179 16.86 -13.49 -12.30
N TYR A 180 16.34 -12.67 -11.41
CA TYR A 180 17.04 -12.18 -10.22
C TYR A 180 16.85 -13.04 -8.97
N ARG A 181 16.30 -14.26 -9.12
CA ARG A 181 16.08 -15.16 -7.96
C ARG A 181 17.36 -15.81 -7.46
N GLY A 182 18.30 -16.05 -8.36
CA GLY A 182 19.51 -16.78 -8.08
C GLY A 182 20.59 -15.95 -7.39
N VAL A 183 21.37 -16.60 -6.55
CA VAL A 183 22.58 -16.11 -5.91
C VAL A 183 23.75 -16.94 -6.41
N GLY A 184 24.73 -16.28 -6.98
CA GLY A 184 25.98 -16.88 -7.46
C GLY A 184 27.13 -16.63 -6.51
N LYS A 185 28.34 -16.98 -6.96
CA LYS A 185 29.60 -16.71 -6.29
C LYS A 185 30.32 -15.58 -7.03
N PHE A 186 30.71 -14.56 -6.34
CA PHE A 186 31.51 -13.44 -6.83
C PHE A 186 32.87 -13.46 -6.13
N THR A 187 33.95 -13.36 -6.86
CA THR A 187 35.29 -13.23 -6.29
C THR A 187 35.66 -11.74 -6.32
N ASP A 188 35.89 -11.18 -5.14
CA ASP A 188 36.31 -9.78 -5.03
C ASP A 188 37.79 -9.57 -5.44
N LYS A 189 38.26 -8.33 -5.42
CA LYS A 189 39.66 -7.99 -5.78
C LYS A 189 40.70 -8.55 -4.81
N ASN A 190 40.31 -8.97 -3.62
CA ASN A 190 41.18 -9.57 -2.62
C ASN A 190 41.26 -11.10 -2.76
N GLY A 191 40.43 -11.69 -3.65
CA GLY A 191 40.30 -13.13 -3.82
C GLY A 191 39.26 -13.77 -2.91
N ASP A 192 38.51 -13.00 -2.14
CA ASP A 192 37.44 -13.49 -1.27
C ASP A 192 36.20 -13.85 -2.10
N VAL A 193 35.62 -15.00 -1.82
CA VAL A 193 34.39 -15.47 -2.50
C VAL A 193 33.19 -15.13 -1.69
N VAL A 194 32.31 -14.29 -2.23
CA VAL A 194 31.10 -13.80 -1.58
C VAL A 194 29.84 -14.28 -2.33
N PRO A 195 28.77 -14.63 -1.62
CA PRO A 195 27.48 -14.85 -2.25
C PRO A 195 26.92 -13.50 -2.74
N LEU A 196 26.55 -13.44 -4.01
CA LEU A 196 26.05 -12.22 -4.63
C LEU A 196 24.90 -12.56 -5.57
N ASN A 197 23.85 -11.75 -5.55
CA ASN A 197 22.74 -11.95 -6.49
C ASN A 197 23.24 -11.88 -7.94
N ASN A 198 22.71 -12.76 -8.78
CA ASN A 198 23.05 -12.84 -10.19
C ASN A 198 22.86 -11.51 -10.93
N TYR A 199 21.95 -10.65 -10.45
CA TYR A 199 21.77 -9.31 -11.00
C TYR A 199 23.02 -8.46 -10.90
N PHE A 200 23.65 -8.42 -9.72
CA PHE A 200 24.87 -7.64 -9.50
C PHE A 200 26.10 -8.28 -10.14
N ILE A 201 26.13 -9.62 -10.26
CA ILE A 201 27.20 -10.28 -11.02
C ILE A 201 27.16 -9.85 -12.49
N LYS A 202 25.95 -9.69 -13.05
CA LYS A 202 25.76 -9.22 -14.45
C LYS A 202 25.91 -7.70 -14.60
N ASN A 203 25.58 -6.94 -13.56
CA ASN A 203 25.61 -5.48 -13.56
C ASN A 203 26.51 -4.96 -12.43
N PRO A 204 27.83 -5.18 -12.48
CA PRO A 204 28.73 -4.81 -11.40
C PRO A 204 28.81 -3.30 -11.20
N ASP A 205 28.57 -2.50 -12.22
CA ASP A 205 28.52 -1.03 -12.20
C ASP A 205 27.29 -0.46 -11.46
N HIS A 206 26.31 -1.31 -11.11
CA HIS A 206 25.19 -0.95 -10.23
C HIS A 206 25.54 -1.08 -8.74
N MET A 207 26.75 -1.52 -8.40
CA MET A 207 27.28 -1.49 -7.03
C MET A 207 28.15 -0.22 -6.88
N LEU A 208 27.72 0.70 -5.99
CA LEU A 208 28.38 2.00 -5.81
C LEU A 208 29.55 1.94 -4.82
N GLY A 209 30.35 0.89 -4.93
CA GLY A 209 31.48 0.67 -4.03
C GLY A 209 32.27 -0.58 -4.36
N GLU A 210 33.19 -0.88 -3.48
CA GLU A 210 34.04 -2.06 -3.57
C GLU A 210 33.84 -2.95 -2.32
N PHE A 211 33.89 -4.26 -2.49
CA PHE A 211 33.85 -5.17 -1.34
C PHE A 211 35.09 -4.98 -0.44
N GLY A 212 34.84 -4.91 0.86
CA GLY A 212 35.88 -4.78 1.87
C GLY A 212 35.47 -5.49 3.18
N ASN A 213 36.47 -5.83 3.99
CA ASN A 213 36.25 -6.49 5.27
C ASN A 213 35.95 -5.44 6.35
N PHE A 214 34.72 -4.96 6.43
CA PHE A 214 34.32 -4.01 7.47
C PHE A 214 32.89 -4.26 7.95
N GLY A 215 32.74 -4.36 9.26
CA GLY A 215 31.47 -4.21 9.96
C GLY A 215 30.94 -5.48 10.62
N SER A 216 30.81 -5.40 11.91
CA SER A 216 30.45 -6.51 12.80
C SER A 216 29.02 -6.43 13.33
N MET A 217 28.10 -5.73 12.68
CA MET A 217 26.77 -5.50 13.27
C MET A 217 25.98 -6.79 13.47
N TYR A 218 26.31 -7.88 12.76
CA TYR A 218 25.64 -9.19 12.88
C TYR A 218 26.61 -10.39 12.85
N ALA A 219 27.90 -10.19 13.12
CA ALA A 219 28.87 -11.29 13.17
C ALA A 219 28.50 -12.25 14.31
N ARG A 220 27.89 -13.38 13.97
CA ARG A 220 27.72 -14.53 14.85
C ARG A 220 28.55 -15.69 14.29
N GLY A 221 29.78 -15.85 14.81
CA GLY A 221 30.64 -16.98 14.51
C GLY A 221 31.74 -16.68 13.49
N ALA A 222 32.84 -17.42 13.59
CA ALA A 222 34.08 -17.22 12.84
C ALA A 222 33.99 -17.47 11.33
N ASP A 223 32.88 -17.99 10.83
CA ASP A 223 32.68 -18.38 9.42
C ASP A 223 31.84 -17.39 8.61
N TRP A 224 31.40 -16.27 9.17
CA TRP A 224 30.61 -15.24 8.48
C TRP A 224 31.42 -13.95 8.36
N ILE A 225 32.14 -13.80 7.26
CA ILE A 225 32.65 -12.50 6.84
C ILE A 225 31.47 -11.75 6.23
N GLU A 226 30.92 -10.79 6.97
CA GLU A 226 29.94 -9.88 6.41
C GLU A 226 30.67 -8.94 5.47
N THR A 227 30.59 -9.21 4.18
CA THR A 227 31.18 -8.39 3.12
C THR A 227 30.39 -7.12 2.97
N ALA A 228 30.94 -6.03 3.50
CA ALA A 228 30.39 -4.71 3.33
C ALA A 228 30.84 -4.13 1.99
N LEU A 229 29.93 -3.43 1.31
CA LEU A 229 30.32 -2.59 0.18
C LEU A 229 30.82 -1.25 0.75
N VAL A 230 32.05 -0.85 0.42
CA VAL A 230 32.71 0.35 0.94
C VAL A 230 32.76 1.42 -0.18
N ALA A 231 32.46 2.66 0.18
CA ALA A 231 32.52 3.77 -0.76
C ALA A 231 33.94 3.96 -1.34
N PRO A 232 34.11 4.17 -2.64
CA PRO A 232 35.40 4.42 -3.25
C PRO A 232 35.97 5.74 -2.73
N LYS A 233 37.25 5.75 -2.40
CA LYS A 233 37.94 6.95 -1.90
C LYS A 233 37.89 8.08 -2.94
N GLY A 234 37.47 9.26 -2.48
CA GLY A 234 37.46 10.47 -3.32
C GLY A 234 36.32 10.54 -4.36
N GLN A 235 35.36 9.60 -4.31
CA GLN A 235 34.18 9.66 -5.16
C GLN A 235 32.95 10.02 -4.33
N ASN A 236 32.03 10.80 -4.92
CA ASN A 236 30.77 11.13 -4.29
C ASN A 236 29.73 10.03 -4.61
N THR A 237 29.18 9.40 -3.60
CA THR A 237 28.17 8.34 -3.77
C THR A 237 26.93 8.84 -4.52
N LEU A 238 26.52 10.09 -4.32
CA LEU A 238 25.36 10.67 -5.00
C LEU A 238 25.60 10.82 -6.51
N ASP A 239 26.82 11.24 -6.92
CA ASP A 239 27.17 11.35 -8.34
C ASP A 239 27.19 9.97 -9.01
N LEU A 240 27.69 8.95 -8.30
CA LEU A 240 27.64 7.56 -8.78
C LEU A 240 26.20 7.05 -8.89
N LEU A 241 25.37 7.34 -7.91
CA LEU A 241 23.95 6.98 -7.91
C LEU A 241 23.22 7.60 -9.11
N ASN A 242 23.41 8.90 -9.35
CA ASN A 242 22.78 9.59 -10.47
C ASN A 242 23.16 8.95 -11.81
N LYS A 243 24.45 8.63 -12.03
CA LYS A 243 24.92 7.97 -13.26
C LYS A 243 24.25 6.60 -13.48
N VAL A 244 23.98 5.86 -12.41
CA VAL A 244 23.28 4.57 -12.53
C VAL A 244 21.79 4.79 -12.77
N LEU A 245 21.16 5.73 -12.06
CA LEU A 245 19.75 6.05 -12.23
C LEU A 245 19.41 6.60 -13.62
N ASP A 246 20.34 7.26 -14.30
CA ASP A 246 20.15 7.69 -15.70
C ASP A 246 19.90 6.52 -16.66
N LYS A 247 20.26 5.29 -16.28
CA LYS A 247 20.00 4.06 -17.05
C LYS A 247 18.62 3.45 -16.75
N LEU A 248 17.88 3.98 -15.77
CA LEU A 248 16.55 3.46 -15.43
C LEU A 248 15.61 3.60 -16.65
N PRO A 249 14.87 2.56 -17.04
CA PRO A 249 13.96 2.64 -18.16
C PRO A 249 12.96 3.78 -18.01
N THR A 250 12.82 4.61 -19.03
CA THR A 250 11.83 5.70 -19.08
C THR A 250 10.51 5.21 -19.67
N GLY A 251 9.41 5.89 -19.33
CA GLY A 251 8.09 5.57 -19.89
C GLY A 251 7.44 4.32 -19.30
N VAL A 252 8.02 3.72 -18.26
CA VAL A 252 7.45 2.53 -17.57
C VAL A 252 6.08 2.84 -16.99
N ILE A 253 5.91 4.03 -16.43
CA ILE A 253 4.63 4.48 -15.89
C ILE A 253 3.89 5.23 -17.01
N THR A 254 2.86 4.59 -17.55
CA THR A 254 1.99 5.25 -18.52
C THR A 254 1.16 6.35 -17.86
N PRO A 255 1.06 7.55 -18.48
CA PRO A 255 0.10 8.55 -18.02
C PRO A 255 -1.31 7.98 -18.04
N ARG A 256 -2.11 8.25 -17.00
CA ARG A 256 -3.54 7.91 -17.02
C ARG A 256 -4.23 8.73 -18.12
N ASN A 257 -5.11 8.09 -18.86
CA ASN A 257 -6.05 8.80 -19.75
C ASN A 257 -7.00 9.63 -18.87
N LYS A 258 -7.52 10.75 -19.40
CA LYS A 258 -8.50 11.59 -18.69
C LYS A 258 -9.75 10.81 -18.24
N SER A 259 -10.13 9.74 -18.94
CA SER A 259 -11.20 8.82 -18.55
C SER A 259 -10.92 8.05 -17.26
N ASP A 260 -9.65 7.77 -16.93
CA ASP A 260 -9.28 7.07 -15.70
C ASP A 260 -9.34 7.98 -14.46
N VAL A 261 -9.34 9.31 -14.68
CA VAL A 261 -9.52 10.31 -13.62
C VAL A 261 -10.96 10.36 -13.14
N LEU A 262 -11.93 10.05 -14.01
CA LEU A 262 -13.37 10.02 -13.67
C LEU A 262 -13.73 8.92 -12.66
N ILE A 263 -12.93 7.84 -12.57
CA ILE A 263 -13.13 6.79 -11.55
C ILE A 263 -12.77 7.30 -10.13
N VAL A 264 -11.89 8.31 -10.02
CA VAL A 264 -11.53 8.93 -8.73
C VAL A 264 -12.61 9.92 -8.26
N GLU A 265 -13.36 10.52 -9.19
CA GLU A 265 -14.47 11.43 -8.86
C GLU A 265 -15.76 10.69 -8.50
N SER A 266 -15.86 9.39 -8.75
CA SER A 266 -17.00 8.55 -8.33
C SER A 266 -16.85 7.97 -6.92
N MET A 267 -15.86 8.39 -6.13
CA MET A 267 -15.85 8.07 -4.70
C MET A 267 -17.05 8.76 -4.05
N VAL A 268 -17.97 7.97 -3.55
CA VAL A 268 -19.13 8.44 -2.80
C VAL A 268 -18.61 9.27 -1.62
N LYS A 269 -18.84 10.57 -1.67
CA LYS A 269 -18.42 11.48 -0.57
C LYS A 269 -19.39 11.33 0.57
N ASN A 270 -18.88 11.38 1.81
CA ASN A 270 -19.72 11.34 3.02
C ASN A 270 -20.56 10.06 3.17
N ILE A 271 -19.96 8.90 2.99
CA ILE A 271 -20.62 7.60 3.23
C ILE A 271 -21.15 7.56 4.66
N PRO A 272 -22.46 7.34 4.86
CA PRO A 272 -23.06 7.35 6.18
C PRO A 272 -22.53 6.22 7.07
N ASP A 273 -22.71 6.38 8.38
CA ASP A 273 -22.33 5.37 9.36
C ASP A 273 -23.35 4.21 9.40
N VAL A 274 -23.36 3.42 8.34
CA VAL A 274 -24.18 2.20 8.24
C VAL A 274 -23.27 0.98 8.23
N LYS A 275 -23.81 -0.17 8.61
CA LYS A 275 -23.06 -1.44 8.63
C LYS A 275 -22.62 -1.83 7.22
N VAL A 276 -21.48 -2.51 7.11
CA VAL A 276 -21.04 -3.16 5.87
C VAL A 276 -22.13 -4.09 5.36
N GLY A 277 -22.41 -4.06 4.05
CA GLY A 277 -23.52 -4.77 3.41
C GLY A 277 -24.86 -4.04 3.50
N SER A 278 -24.92 -2.87 4.13
CA SER A 278 -26.17 -2.08 4.16
C SER A 278 -26.23 -1.14 2.97
N MET A 279 -27.42 -1.06 2.37
CA MET A 279 -27.70 -0.06 1.34
C MET A 279 -28.00 1.31 1.93
N PHE A 280 -27.65 2.39 1.22
CA PHE A 280 -28.00 3.76 1.54
C PHE A 280 -28.24 4.56 0.26
N GLU A 281 -28.95 5.67 0.38
CA GLU A 281 -29.22 6.58 -0.72
C GLU A 281 -28.33 7.80 -0.62
N GLN A 282 -27.76 8.22 -1.74
CA GLN A 282 -27.08 9.50 -1.88
C GLN A 282 -27.24 10.05 -3.29
N ASP A 283 -27.60 11.30 -3.40
CA ASP A 283 -27.81 12.01 -4.68
C ASP A 283 -28.73 11.27 -5.67
N GLY A 284 -29.77 10.62 -5.11
CA GLY A 284 -30.76 9.87 -5.88
C GLY A 284 -30.40 8.44 -6.24
N ASN A 285 -29.15 8.03 -6.02
CA ASN A 285 -28.65 6.68 -6.32
C ASN A 285 -28.59 5.81 -5.06
N ILE A 286 -28.66 4.49 -5.26
CA ILE A 286 -28.51 3.50 -4.20
C ILE A 286 -27.08 2.96 -4.21
N TYR A 287 -26.49 2.90 -3.03
CA TYR A 287 -25.16 2.35 -2.80
C TYR A 287 -25.21 1.28 -1.73
N GLU A 288 -24.32 0.30 -1.81
CA GLU A 288 -24.05 -0.66 -0.76
C GLU A 288 -22.75 -0.32 -0.05
N ARG A 289 -22.78 -0.27 1.28
CA ARG A 289 -21.60 -0.10 2.12
C ARG A 289 -20.73 -1.35 2.04
N THR A 290 -19.55 -1.23 1.44
CA THR A 290 -18.54 -2.30 1.39
C THR A 290 -17.54 -2.18 2.54
N PRO A 291 -16.72 -3.21 2.80
CA PRO A 291 -15.67 -3.12 3.79
C PRO A 291 -14.78 -1.89 3.59
N ASP A 292 -14.32 -1.30 4.68
CA ASP A 292 -13.42 -0.14 4.65
C ASP A 292 -12.13 -0.50 3.92
N SER A 293 -11.66 0.41 3.12
CA SER A 293 -10.37 0.27 2.46
C SER A 293 -9.50 1.46 2.80
N MET A 294 -8.26 1.18 3.19
CA MET A 294 -7.29 2.21 3.58
C MET A 294 -7.76 3.14 4.71
N GLY A 295 -8.64 2.61 5.58
CA GLY A 295 -9.23 3.35 6.69
C GLY A 295 -10.35 4.31 6.27
N ASP A 296 -10.72 4.33 5.01
CA ASP A 296 -11.85 5.10 4.50
C ASP A 296 -13.05 4.18 4.21
N ARG A 297 -14.23 4.69 4.52
CA ARG A 297 -15.48 4.00 4.19
C ARG A 297 -15.60 3.85 2.69
N GLN A 298 -16.03 2.68 2.25
CA GLN A 298 -16.22 2.35 0.85
C GLN A 298 -17.68 2.02 0.56
N ALA A 299 -18.12 2.32 -0.66
CA ALA A 299 -19.42 1.94 -1.14
C ALA A 299 -19.40 1.73 -2.65
N VAL A 300 -20.25 0.85 -3.14
CA VAL A 300 -20.43 0.58 -4.56
C VAL A 300 -21.86 0.93 -4.96
N ALA A 301 -22.03 1.45 -6.16
CA ALA A 301 -23.36 1.70 -6.72
C ALA A 301 -24.08 0.37 -6.96
N VAL A 302 -25.36 0.32 -6.59
CA VAL A 302 -26.21 -0.86 -6.77
C VAL A 302 -27.18 -0.58 -7.91
N GLU A 303 -27.08 -1.37 -8.97
CA GLU A 303 -28.08 -1.37 -10.04
C GLU A 303 -29.25 -2.28 -9.65
N LEU A 304 -30.43 -1.71 -9.58
CA LEU A 304 -31.67 -2.45 -9.27
C LEU A 304 -32.47 -2.68 -10.55
N PRO A 305 -33.19 -3.81 -10.65
CA PRO A 305 -33.80 -4.28 -11.91
C PRO A 305 -34.96 -3.43 -12.40
N SER A 306 -35.54 -2.57 -11.56
CA SER A 306 -36.68 -1.72 -11.94
C SER A 306 -36.84 -0.51 -11.03
N GLN A 307 -37.57 0.50 -11.51
CA GLN A 307 -37.94 1.66 -10.71
C GLN A 307 -38.73 1.27 -9.44
N LYS A 308 -39.58 0.27 -9.52
CA LYS A 308 -40.33 -0.27 -8.36
C LYS A 308 -39.38 -0.86 -7.31
N ALA A 309 -38.31 -1.54 -7.74
CA ALA A 309 -37.28 -2.07 -6.83
C ALA A 309 -36.49 -0.94 -6.15
N ILE A 310 -36.17 0.11 -6.89
CA ILE A 310 -35.51 1.31 -6.35
C ILE A 310 -36.35 1.97 -5.27
N GLU A 311 -37.65 2.20 -5.54
CA GLU A 311 -38.57 2.82 -4.57
C GLU A 311 -38.77 1.96 -3.33
N ARG A 312 -38.87 0.63 -3.48
CA ARG A 312 -38.93 -0.30 -2.36
C ARG A 312 -37.68 -0.22 -1.49
N VAL A 313 -36.50 -0.22 -2.09
CA VAL A 313 -35.20 -0.13 -1.35
C VAL A 313 -35.09 1.22 -0.63
N LYS A 314 -35.49 2.32 -1.28
CA LYS A 314 -35.52 3.66 -0.64
C LYS A 314 -36.47 3.68 0.57
N GLY A 315 -37.65 3.08 0.44
CA GLY A 315 -38.59 2.94 1.54
C GLY A 315 -37.99 2.15 2.73
N LEU A 316 -37.31 1.03 2.46
CA LEU A 316 -36.61 0.24 3.49
C LEU A 316 -35.47 1.02 4.16
N ILE A 317 -34.72 1.83 3.42
CA ILE A 317 -33.67 2.70 3.97
C ILE A 317 -34.28 3.72 4.92
N GLY A 318 -35.38 4.37 4.52
CA GLY A 318 -36.11 5.33 5.36
C GLY A 318 -36.63 4.70 6.67
N LEU A 319 -37.25 3.53 6.58
CA LEU A 319 -37.72 2.78 7.77
C LEU A 319 -36.58 2.41 8.71
N ARG A 320 -35.47 1.96 8.18
CA ARG A 320 -34.27 1.65 9.00
C ARG A 320 -33.75 2.87 9.73
N THR A 321 -33.71 4.03 9.07
CA THR A 321 -33.26 5.29 9.70
C THR A 321 -34.18 5.68 10.84
N LEU A 322 -35.49 5.74 10.62
CA LEU A 322 -36.48 6.05 11.66
C LEU A 322 -36.41 5.06 12.84
N LEU A 323 -36.24 3.78 12.55
CA LEU A 323 -36.07 2.76 13.60
C LEU A 323 -34.79 2.99 14.42
N SER A 324 -33.71 3.40 13.77
CA SER A 324 -32.45 3.73 14.43
C SER A 324 -32.64 4.96 15.35
N ASP A 325 -33.35 5.99 14.88
CA ASP A 325 -33.61 7.22 15.64
C ASP A 325 -34.48 6.94 16.87
N VAL A 326 -35.54 6.16 16.72
CA VAL A 326 -36.38 5.68 17.84
C VAL A 326 -35.53 4.92 18.87
N ARG A 327 -34.69 3.99 18.41
CA ARG A 327 -33.83 3.21 19.30
C ARG A 327 -32.81 4.08 20.04
N GLN A 328 -32.19 5.03 19.33
CA GLN A 328 -31.18 5.92 19.90
C GLN A 328 -31.80 6.84 20.96
N MET A 329 -33.01 7.36 20.71
CA MET A 329 -33.75 8.14 21.68
C MET A 329 -34.13 7.31 22.92
N GLN A 330 -34.58 6.06 22.75
CA GLN A 330 -34.88 5.16 23.86
C GLN A 330 -33.67 4.83 24.75
N LEU A 331 -32.47 4.79 24.17
CA LEU A 331 -31.25 4.47 24.90
C LEU A 331 -30.58 5.72 25.51
N SER A 332 -31.07 6.92 25.19
CA SER A 332 -30.54 8.18 25.73
C SER A 332 -30.90 8.31 27.21
N SER A 333 -29.94 8.73 28.01
CA SER A 333 -30.17 9.04 29.45
C SER A 333 -31.04 10.29 29.68
N ASN A 334 -31.30 11.08 28.64
CA ASN A 334 -32.12 12.30 28.68
C ASN A 334 -33.22 12.23 27.61
N THR A 335 -34.08 11.23 27.70
CA THR A 335 -35.16 10.97 26.74
C THR A 335 -36.27 12.02 26.89
N ASP A 336 -36.55 12.74 25.80
CA ASP A 336 -37.76 13.57 25.68
C ASP A 336 -38.89 12.64 25.18
N GLU A 337 -39.80 12.31 26.07
CA GLU A 337 -40.92 11.38 25.81
C GLU A 337 -41.83 11.86 24.68
N THR A 338 -42.00 13.21 24.56
CA THR A 338 -42.81 13.81 23.49
C THR A 338 -42.18 13.59 22.12
N VAL A 339 -40.85 13.75 22.01
CA VAL A 339 -40.09 13.53 20.78
C VAL A 339 -40.08 12.03 20.43
N LEU A 340 -39.96 11.15 21.45
CA LEU A 340 -39.98 9.72 21.23
C LEU A 340 -41.36 9.24 20.72
N GLU A 341 -42.45 9.77 21.23
CA GLU A 341 -43.80 9.45 20.73
C GLU A 341 -44.00 9.96 19.30
N GLN A 342 -43.49 11.13 18.96
CA GLN A 342 -43.55 11.64 17.59
C GLN A 342 -42.76 10.74 16.62
N LEU A 343 -41.57 10.31 16.98
CA LEU A 343 -40.76 9.39 16.15
C LEU A 343 -41.43 8.03 15.97
N ARG A 344 -42.08 7.49 17.02
CA ARG A 344 -42.85 6.27 16.93
C ARG A 344 -44.05 6.40 15.99
N ALA A 345 -44.78 7.50 16.11
CA ALA A 345 -45.91 7.79 15.22
C ALA A 345 -45.48 7.93 13.76
N GLU A 346 -44.39 8.59 13.52
CA GLU A 346 -43.84 8.73 12.18
C GLU A 346 -43.34 7.37 11.61
N LEU A 347 -42.65 6.57 12.40
CA LEU A 347 -42.25 5.22 12.01
C LEU A 347 -43.47 4.34 11.63
N ASN A 348 -44.51 4.33 12.44
CA ASN A 348 -45.73 3.57 12.17
C ASN A 348 -46.40 4.05 10.88
N LYS A 349 -46.59 5.37 10.70
CA LYS A 349 -47.15 5.96 9.48
C LYS A 349 -46.36 5.58 8.22
N THR A 350 -45.04 5.68 8.32
CA THR A 350 -44.14 5.34 7.20
C THR A 350 -44.19 3.84 6.88
N TYR A 351 -44.29 2.99 7.89
CA TYR A 351 -44.43 1.56 7.70
C TYR A 351 -45.76 1.20 7.03
N ASP A 352 -46.87 1.77 7.49
CA ASP A 352 -48.20 1.52 6.91
C ASP A 352 -48.23 1.95 5.44
N GLN A 353 -47.65 3.07 5.11
CA GLN A 353 -47.53 3.53 3.73
C GLN A 353 -46.64 2.60 2.89
N PHE A 354 -45.50 2.17 3.43
CA PHE A 354 -44.63 1.21 2.78
C PHE A 354 -45.36 -0.12 2.47
N VAL A 355 -46.09 -0.64 3.46
CA VAL A 355 -46.88 -1.89 3.27
C VAL A 355 -47.92 -1.73 2.18
N LYS A 356 -48.60 -0.57 2.13
CA LYS A 356 -49.61 -0.28 1.11
C LYS A 356 -49.03 -0.26 -0.30
N GLU A 357 -47.84 0.26 -0.46
CA GLU A 357 -47.19 0.46 -1.78
C GLU A 357 -46.37 -0.77 -2.23
N HIS A 358 -45.74 -1.46 -1.28
CA HIS A 358 -44.73 -2.48 -1.57
C HIS A 358 -45.03 -3.85 -0.93
N GLY A 359 -46.10 -3.99 -0.17
CA GLY A 359 -46.35 -5.18 0.62
C GLY A 359 -45.53 -5.27 1.89
N HIS A 360 -45.69 -6.31 2.67
CA HIS A 360 -44.93 -6.52 3.92
C HIS A 360 -43.43 -6.66 3.65
N ILE A 361 -42.59 -6.26 4.61
CA ILE A 361 -41.14 -6.31 4.52
C ILE A 361 -40.63 -7.70 4.12
N ASN A 362 -41.26 -8.74 4.68
CA ASN A 362 -40.88 -10.15 4.48
C ASN A 362 -41.62 -10.83 3.30
N SER A 363 -42.39 -10.10 2.52
CA SER A 363 -42.99 -10.67 1.30
C SER A 363 -41.94 -10.72 0.20
N ASP A 364 -41.95 -11.83 -0.56
CA ASP A 364 -41.11 -11.95 -1.75
C ASP A 364 -41.37 -10.77 -2.67
N ALA A 365 -40.29 -10.16 -3.14
CA ALA A 365 -40.36 -9.10 -4.15
C ALA A 365 -40.77 -9.77 -5.49
N ASN A 366 -42.02 -9.67 -5.88
CA ASN A 366 -42.47 -10.00 -7.24
C ASN A 366 -42.05 -8.93 -8.24
#